data_e823a9b6d677ae33d7534a150be9b2a8
#
_entry.id   e823a9b6d677ae33d7534a150be9b2a8
#
_cell.length_a   1.000
_cell.length_b   1.000
_cell.length_c   1.000
_cell.angle_alpha   90.00
_cell.angle_beta   90.00
_cell.angle_gamma   90.00
#
_symmetry.space_group_name_H-M   'P 1'
#
loop_
_entity.id
_entity.type
_entity.pdbx_description
1 polymer ?
#
loop_
_entity_poly.entity_id
_entity_poly.type
_entity_poly.pdbx_seq_one_letter_code
_entity_poly.pdbx_strand_id
1 'polypeptide(L)'
;SLVAELNVKGYVAGGFNDGTGNGDSSGNTVWLEAASVSTSKLTVDNFVVGGYLRSGEGSTNGNTVVIKNAAVSGSYIAAGLNEGLGQAQNNSVILENAEVSGGVTGGRVTATPPTSGGRSLNAANSNIGESSENYSALVQNNTINISGKTSVVGRVVGGESLAGNSVTEKPAYIQNNTVVIDDGYVEGGISGGAAVAGNVIGNKVFLNGGTIKGLVYGGTSAGDVKNNVVYLDGRKGIDVTGAWIYGRGRASTGTNGNTLNITNFKGTVQNIGNFDRIDLDLAGLMVREKEPIILLTENQSTNLDNSTIHIHSSRKAIAVTDDSSLADRYEVIKNQSGSLTAFNVIYEKDKLVVVHERGTMEGLYRVEWDGYPDQIGDSIDLVLERVEERPESGTYISNSLAWSRMHMRLHDRFGQAYYIDPFSGEERAAAGWVRQVGSHSHFRAGSDIKTHSRTAVTQIGADLVRNEFNQDVKSV
;
A
#
# COMPACT_ATOMS: atom_id res chain seq x y z
N SER A 1 2.16 -36.53 23.59
CA SER A 1 1.38 -35.35 23.21
C SER A 1 0.04 -35.82 22.67
N LEU A 2 -1.04 -35.52 23.38
CA LEU A 2 -2.40 -35.72 22.86
C LEU A 2 -2.61 -34.66 21.78
N VAL A 3 -2.66 -35.08 20.50
CA VAL A 3 -3.14 -34.24 19.41
C VAL A 3 -4.67 -34.28 19.53
N ALA A 4 -5.24 -33.16 19.97
CA ALA A 4 -6.70 -33.04 19.98
C ALA A 4 -7.16 -32.66 18.56
N GLU A 5 -7.80 -33.58 17.87
CA GLU A 5 -8.45 -33.30 16.59
C GLU A 5 -9.96 -33.13 16.84
N LEU A 6 -10.52 -31.99 16.47
CA LEU A 6 -11.96 -31.75 16.47
C LEU A 6 -12.42 -31.58 15.02
N ASN A 7 -13.29 -32.47 14.57
CA ASN A 7 -13.86 -32.40 13.23
C ASN A 7 -15.37 -32.18 13.32
N VAL A 8 -15.85 -31.05 12.82
CA VAL A 8 -17.27 -30.71 12.70
C VAL A 8 -17.76 -31.14 11.31
N LYS A 9 -18.46 -32.25 11.22
CA LYS A 9 -18.99 -32.81 9.96
C LYS A 9 -20.26 -32.14 9.44
N GLY A 10 -20.52 -30.94 9.82
CA GLY A 10 -21.66 -30.16 9.39
C GLY A 10 -21.22 -28.71 9.18
N TYR A 11 -22.14 -27.81 9.40
CA TYR A 11 -21.87 -26.40 9.40
C TYR A 11 -21.79 -25.83 10.82
N VAL A 12 -21.18 -24.68 10.96
CA VAL A 12 -21.16 -23.88 12.19
C VAL A 12 -21.90 -22.58 11.92
N ALA A 13 -22.92 -22.29 12.71
CA ALA A 13 -23.64 -21.03 12.66
C ALA A 13 -23.73 -20.41 14.06
N GLY A 14 -23.38 -19.10 14.16
CA GLY A 14 -23.53 -18.36 15.42
C GLY A 14 -25.00 -18.08 15.74
N GLY A 15 -25.76 -17.65 14.74
CA GLY A 15 -27.22 -17.50 14.78
C GLY A 15 -27.86 -18.13 13.56
N PHE A 16 -28.99 -18.77 13.76
CA PHE A 16 -29.75 -19.38 12.68
C PHE A 16 -31.24 -19.02 12.81
N ASN A 17 -31.81 -18.52 11.72
CA ASN A 17 -33.21 -18.23 11.63
C ASN A 17 -33.79 -18.92 10.37
N ASP A 18 -34.63 -19.92 10.58
CA ASP A 18 -35.33 -20.68 9.51
C ASP A 18 -36.78 -20.18 9.30
N GLY A 19 -37.17 -19.15 10.05
CA GLY A 19 -38.56 -18.69 10.13
C GLY A 19 -39.04 -17.99 8.85
N THR A 20 -40.33 -18.15 8.59
CA THR A 20 -41.05 -17.45 7.52
C THR A 20 -41.45 -16.03 7.89
N GLY A 21 -40.94 -15.50 8.99
CA GLY A 21 -41.21 -14.15 9.51
C GLY A 21 -40.05 -13.19 9.30
N ASN A 22 -40.22 -11.95 9.73
CA ASN A 22 -39.19 -10.88 9.63
C ASN A 22 -38.12 -10.99 10.75
N GLY A 23 -37.72 -12.18 11.11
CA GLY A 23 -36.74 -12.40 12.17
C GLY A 23 -35.32 -12.22 11.70
N ASP A 24 -34.53 -11.53 12.49
CA ASP A 24 -33.09 -11.26 12.20
C ASP A 24 -32.22 -12.39 12.75
N SER A 25 -31.06 -12.58 12.09
CA SER A 25 -29.93 -13.36 12.62
C SER A 25 -28.72 -12.44 12.74
N SER A 26 -28.75 -11.54 13.71
CA SER A 26 -27.82 -10.40 13.82
C SER A 26 -27.05 -10.42 15.15
N GLY A 27 -25.85 -9.79 15.15
CA GLY A 27 -25.03 -9.63 16.36
C GLY A 27 -24.35 -10.92 16.85
N ASN A 28 -24.28 -11.95 16.03
CA ASN A 28 -23.73 -13.24 16.43
C ASN A 28 -22.22 -13.30 16.21
N THR A 29 -21.53 -14.10 17.04
CA THR A 29 -20.10 -14.35 16.89
C THR A 29 -19.83 -15.84 16.81
N VAL A 30 -19.07 -16.25 15.80
CA VAL A 30 -18.45 -17.57 15.69
C VAL A 30 -16.96 -17.40 15.90
N TRP A 31 -16.43 -18.10 16.89
CA TRP A 31 -14.99 -18.11 17.17
C TRP A 31 -14.47 -19.55 17.09
N LEU A 32 -13.62 -19.81 16.10
CA LEU A 32 -12.96 -21.09 15.89
C LEU A 32 -11.46 -20.88 16.02
N GLU A 33 -10.86 -21.44 17.06
CA GLU A 33 -9.45 -21.30 17.34
C GLU A 33 -8.84 -22.63 17.81
N ALA A 34 -7.75 -23.04 17.18
CA ALA A 34 -6.91 -24.12 17.66
C ALA A 34 -5.67 -23.55 18.39
N ALA A 35 -5.16 -24.28 19.38
CA ALA A 35 -4.02 -23.83 20.18
C ALA A 35 -2.73 -23.57 19.34
N SER A 36 -2.52 -24.38 18.26
CA SER A 36 -1.53 -24.12 17.22
C SER A 36 -1.82 -24.96 15.98
N VAL A 37 -1.41 -24.51 14.81
CA VAL A 37 -1.59 -25.23 13.53
C VAL A 37 -0.87 -26.59 13.51
N SER A 38 0.17 -26.76 14.35
CA SER A 38 1.03 -27.96 14.34
C SER A 38 0.60 -29.05 15.33
N THR A 39 -0.23 -28.74 16.33
CA THR A 39 -0.53 -29.67 17.44
C THR A 39 -1.99 -29.94 17.67
N SER A 40 -2.88 -29.13 17.11
CA SER A 40 -4.33 -29.26 17.24
C SER A 40 -4.96 -28.99 15.89
N LYS A 41 -5.78 -29.92 15.42
CA LYS A 41 -6.48 -29.77 14.16
C LYS A 41 -7.96 -29.53 14.42
N LEU A 42 -8.43 -28.33 14.12
CA LEU A 42 -9.86 -28.01 14.11
C LEU A 42 -10.28 -27.92 12.63
N THR A 43 -11.20 -28.76 12.21
CA THR A 43 -11.72 -28.76 10.85
C THR A 43 -13.25 -28.63 10.85
N VAL A 44 -13.77 -27.95 9.84
CA VAL A 44 -15.20 -27.84 9.55
C VAL A 44 -15.43 -28.27 8.11
N ASP A 45 -16.24 -29.32 7.90
CA ASP A 45 -16.36 -29.97 6.59
C ASP A 45 -17.33 -29.28 5.64
N ASN A 46 -18.19 -28.38 6.13
CA ASN A 46 -19.17 -27.70 5.29
C ASN A 46 -18.93 -26.16 5.30
N PHE A 47 -19.83 -25.37 5.86
CA PHE A 47 -19.68 -23.93 5.88
C PHE A 47 -19.63 -23.36 7.31
N VAL A 48 -19.09 -22.16 7.44
CA VAL A 48 -19.06 -21.38 8.68
C VAL A 48 -19.77 -20.06 8.47
N VAL A 49 -20.80 -19.79 9.28
CA VAL A 49 -21.62 -18.58 9.15
C VAL A 49 -21.80 -17.91 10.51
N GLY A 50 -21.58 -16.59 10.58
CA GLY A 50 -21.85 -15.81 11.79
C GLY A 50 -23.33 -15.71 12.07
N GLY A 51 -24.10 -15.14 11.16
CA GLY A 51 -25.57 -15.11 11.17
C GLY A 51 -26.14 -15.68 9.89
N TYR A 52 -27.07 -16.59 10.02
CA TYR A 52 -27.74 -17.26 8.91
C TYR A 52 -29.24 -17.04 8.93
N LEU A 53 -29.76 -16.41 7.90
CA LEU A 53 -31.21 -16.31 7.64
C LEU A 53 -31.53 -17.12 6.39
N ARG A 54 -32.31 -18.20 6.57
CA ARG A 54 -32.63 -19.12 5.46
C ARG A 54 -33.80 -18.63 4.63
N SER A 55 -34.73 -17.90 5.20
CA SER A 55 -35.92 -17.41 4.51
C SER A 55 -36.48 -16.16 5.20
N GLY A 56 -37.34 -15.41 4.51
CA GLY A 56 -38.01 -14.24 5.05
C GLY A 56 -37.37 -12.92 4.64
N GLU A 57 -37.81 -11.83 5.25
CA GLU A 57 -37.38 -10.44 4.93
C GLU A 57 -36.45 -9.83 5.99
N GLY A 58 -35.84 -10.64 6.85
CA GLY A 58 -34.98 -10.20 7.93
C GLY A 58 -33.59 -9.82 7.51
N SER A 59 -32.74 -9.53 8.47
CA SER A 59 -31.36 -9.11 8.25
C SER A 59 -30.34 -10.01 8.94
N THR A 60 -29.10 -10.02 8.38
CA THR A 60 -27.95 -10.68 8.97
C THR A 60 -26.87 -9.63 9.20
N ASN A 61 -27.07 -8.81 10.25
CA ASN A 61 -26.23 -7.63 10.48
C ASN A 61 -25.33 -7.78 11.72
N GLY A 62 -24.14 -7.18 11.67
CA GLY A 62 -23.23 -7.12 12.81
C GLY A 62 -22.67 -8.46 13.27
N ASN A 63 -22.66 -9.46 12.40
CA ASN A 63 -22.15 -10.79 12.75
C ASN A 63 -20.62 -10.85 12.55
N THR A 64 -19.96 -11.68 13.35
CA THR A 64 -18.52 -11.85 13.29
C THR A 64 -18.17 -13.33 13.18
N VAL A 65 -17.24 -13.65 12.28
CA VAL A 65 -16.58 -14.95 12.18
C VAL A 65 -15.09 -14.77 12.38
N VAL A 66 -14.54 -15.43 13.38
CA VAL A 66 -13.10 -15.44 13.66
C VAL A 66 -12.60 -16.88 13.52
N ILE A 67 -11.62 -17.10 12.66
CA ILE A 67 -10.98 -18.40 12.48
C ILE A 67 -9.47 -18.20 12.64
N LYS A 68 -8.93 -18.90 13.67
CA LYS A 68 -7.51 -18.85 13.98
C LYS A 68 -6.91 -20.24 14.08
N ASN A 69 -5.79 -20.45 13.40
CA ASN A 69 -5.07 -21.73 13.44
C ASN A 69 -5.96 -22.94 13.13
N ALA A 70 -6.93 -22.80 12.25
CA ALA A 70 -7.95 -23.81 11.98
C ALA A 70 -8.18 -23.97 10.47
N ALA A 71 -8.75 -25.12 10.08
CA ALA A 71 -9.07 -25.41 8.69
C ALA A 71 -10.59 -25.48 8.46
N VAL A 72 -11.04 -24.89 7.35
CA VAL A 72 -12.40 -25.01 6.84
C VAL A 72 -12.31 -25.62 5.45
N SER A 73 -12.63 -26.91 5.35
CA SER A 73 -12.61 -27.67 4.08
C SER A 73 -13.91 -27.54 3.29
N GLY A 74 -14.90 -26.84 3.85
CA GLY A 74 -16.22 -26.68 3.27
C GLY A 74 -16.31 -25.65 2.15
N SER A 75 -17.53 -25.42 1.69
CA SER A 75 -17.80 -24.65 0.48
C SER A 75 -17.59 -23.14 0.66
N TYR A 76 -17.81 -22.58 1.86
CA TYR A 76 -17.63 -21.16 2.10
C TYR A 76 -17.65 -20.73 3.58
N ILE A 77 -17.17 -19.51 3.81
CA ILE A 77 -17.30 -18.76 5.07
C ILE A 77 -18.08 -17.47 4.77
N ALA A 78 -19.07 -17.14 5.61
CA ALA A 78 -19.75 -15.87 5.52
C ALA A 78 -20.03 -15.32 6.93
N ALA A 79 -19.74 -14.04 7.19
CA ALA A 79 -20.13 -13.47 8.46
C ALA A 79 -21.65 -13.24 8.52
N GLY A 80 -22.28 -12.75 7.46
CA GLY A 80 -23.73 -12.68 7.32
C GLY A 80 -24.19 -13.37 6.05
N LEU A 81 -25.04 -14.40 6.17
CA LEU A 81 -25.67 -15.08 5.05
C LEU A 81 -27.17 -14.90 5.12
N ASN A 82 -27.74 -14.26 4.11
CA ASN A 82 -29.17 -14.08 3.96
C ASN A 82 -29.63 -14.76 2.66
N GLU A 83 -30.34 -15.90 2.80
CA GLU A 83 -30.95 -16.58 1.67
C GLU A 83 -32.37 -16.08 1.41
N GLY A 84 -32.93 -15.26 2.28
CA GLY A 84 -34.17 -14.51 2.11
C GLY A 84 -33.96 -13.19 1.38
N LEU A 85 -35.01 -12.39 1.35
CA LEU A 85 -34.95 -10.99 0.91
C LEU A 85 -34.48 -10.13 2.09
N GLY A 86 -33.42 -9.35 1.94
CA GLY A 86 -33.01 -8.53 3.07
C GLY A 86 -31.59 -7.98 2.98
N GLN A 87 -31.02 -7.81 4.15
CA GLN A 87 -29.80 -7.06 4.32
C GLN A 87 -28.70 -7.95 4.92
N ALA A 88 -27.46 -7.69 4.53
CA ALA A 88 -26.27 -8.26 5.16
C ALA A 88 -25.26 -7.13 5.39
N GLN A 89 -25.25 -6.54 6.59
CA GLN A 89 -24.51 -5.30 6.85
C GLN A 89 -23.61 -5.41 8.08
N ASN A 90 -22.51 -4.64 8.07
CA ASN A 90 -21.61 -4.50 9.20
C ASN A 90 -21.08 -5.85 9.73
N ASN A 91 -20.95 -6.84 8.86
CA ASN A 91 -20.45 -8.16 9.23
C ASN A 91 -18.93 -8.20 9.09
N SER A 92 -18.26 -9.05 9.87
CA SER A 92 -16.80 -9.15 9.89
C SER A 92 -16.32 -10.60 9.80
N VAL A 93 -15.36 -10.86 8.90
CA VAL A 93 -14.59 -12.11 8.85
C VAL A 93 -13.14 -11.81 9.18
N ILE A 94 -12.56 -12.55 10.10
CA ILE A 94 -11.17 -12.46 10.50
C ILE A 94 -10.55 -13.85 10.36
N LEU A 95 -9.55 -13.98 9.50
CA LEU A 95 -8.80 -15.21 9.27
C LEU A 95 -7.33 -14.97 9.63
N GLU A 96 -6.81 -15.76 10.53
CA GLU A 96 -5.41 -15.71 10.96
C GLU A 96 -4.82 -17.12 11.00
N ASN A 97 -3.80 -17.38 10.22
CA ASN A 97 -3.22 -18.72 10.08
C ASN A 97 -4.27 -19.80 9.77
N ALA A 98 -5.25 -19.51 8.93
CA ALA A 98 -6.37 -20.40 8.62
C ALA A 98 -6.18 -21.06 7.24
N GLU A 99 -6.70 -22.28 7.11
CA GLU A 99 -6.75 -22.97 5.81
C GLU A 99 -8.21 -23.03 5.34
N VAL A 100 -8.53 -22.40 4.21
CA VAL A 100 -9.90 -22.31 3.69
C VAL A 100 -9.94 -22.82 2.25
N SER A 101 -10.61 -23.95 2.03
CA SER A 101 -10.76 -24.52 0.69
C SER A 101 -11.85 -23.83 -0.13
N GLY A 102 -12.86 -23.28 0.53
CA GLY A 102 -13.98 -22.58 -0.10
C GLY A 102 -13.77 -21.07 -0.24
N GLY A 103 -14.85 -20.38 -0.60
CA GLY A 103 -14.87 -18.93 -0.67
C GLY A 103 -15.06 -18.26 0.68
N VAL A 104 -14.72 -16.96 0.74
CA VAL A 104 -14.91 -16.11 1.93
C VAL A 104 -15.73 -14.89 1.55
N THR A 105 -16.81 -14.63 2.30
CA THR A 105 -17.68 -13.49 2.04
C THR A 105 -17.98 -12.74 3.34
N GLY A 106 -17.87 -11.42 3.34
CA GLY A 106 -18.22 -10.60 4.50
C GLY A 106 -19.74 -10.64 4.77
N GLY A 107 -20.51 -10.25 3.77
CA GLY A 107 -21.97 -10.35 3.78
C GLY A 107 -22.51 -10.87 2.45
N ARG A 108 -23.51 -11.73 2.48
CA ARG A 108 -24.08 -12.35 1.27
C ARG A 108 -25.61 -12.40 1.32
N VAL A 109 -26.22 -12.00 0.20
CA VAL A 109 -27.67 -12.15 -0.04
C VAL A 109 -27.86 -12.98 -1.30
N THR A 110 -28.65 -14.08 -1.22
CA THR A 110 -28.78 -15.03 -2.34
C THR A 110 -30.17 -15.11 -2.96
N ALA A 111 -31.21 -14.65 -2.26
CA ALA A 111 -32.57 -14.78 -2.75
C ALA A 111 -32.84 -13.97 -4.01
N THR A 112 -33.54 -14.56 -4.95
CA THR A 112 -34.23 -13.86 -6.02
C THR A 112 -35.52 -13.27 -5.47
N PRO A 113 -35.80 -11.98 -5.67
CA PRO A 113 -37.09 -11.42 -5.27
C PRO A 113 -38.23 -12.15 -6.00
N PRO A 114 -39.38 -12.34 -5.35
CA PRO A 114 -40.55 -12.91 -6.00
C PRO A 114 -40.95 -12.03 -7.19
N THR A 115 -41.23 -12.65 -8.34
CA THR A 115 -41.53 -11.99 -9.59
C THR A 115 -42.85 -11.25 -9.65
N SER A 116 -43.66 -11.34 -8.58
CA SER A 116 -44.92 -10.60 -8.50
C SER A 116 -45.36 -10.39 -7.02
N GLY A 117 -45.55 -9.17 -6.64
CA GLY A 117 -46.15 -8.77 -5.37
C GLY A 117 -45.24 -8.75 -4.14
N GLY A 118 -43.92 -8.74 -4.33
CA GLY A 118 -42.94 -8.68 -3.23
C GLY A 118 -43.03 -7.37 -2.45
N ARG A 119 -43.08 -7.50 -1.13
CA ARG A 119 -43.01 -6.35 -0.22
C ARG A 119 -41.64 -5.71 -0.29
N SER A 120 -41.64 -4.38 -0.31
CA SER A 120 -40.44 -3.56 -0.22
C SER A 120 -39.66 -3.81 1.07
N LEU A 121 -38.35 -3.91 0.96
CA LEU A 121 -37.47 -3.96 2.14
C LEU A 121 -37.52 -2.62 2.89
N ASN A 122 -38.01 -2.62 4.10
CA ASN A 122 -37.92 -1.46 4.99
C ASN A 122 -36.53 -1.34 5.57
N ALA A 123 -35.66 -0.63 4.86
CA ALA A 123 -34.34 -0.28 5.40
C ALA A 123 -34.49 0.84 6.45
N ALA A 124 -34.74 0.47 7.68
CA ALA A 124 -34.97 1.40 8.78
C ALA A 124 -33.77 2.29 9.15
N ASN A 125 -32.62 2.20 8.45
CA ASN A 125 -31.45 3.01 8.78
C ASN A 125 -30.47 3.13 7.61
N SER A 126 -30.89 3.49 6.40
CA SER A 126 -29.96 3.76 5.33
C SER A 126 -29.60 5.25 5.31
N ASN A 127 -28.35 5.60 5.64
CA ASN A 127 -27.76 6.91 5.30
C ASN A 127 -27.55 7.07 3.78
N ILE A 128 -28.25 6.30 2.96
CA ILE A 128 -28.34 6.46 1.53
C ILE A 128 -29.53 7.37 1.33
N GLY A 129 -29.33 8.55 0.75
CA GLY A 129 -30.40 9.52 0.48
C GLY A 129 -31.46 9.07 -0.54
N GLU A 130 -31.60 7.74 -0.75
CA GLU A 130 -32.61 7.11 -1.60
C GLU A 130 -33.57 6.32 -0.70
N SER A 131 -34.87 6.42 -1.00
CA SER A 131 -35.92 5.75 -0.24
C SER A 131 -35.74 4.23 -0.29
N SER A 132 -35.91 3.57 0.85
CA SER A 132 -35.79 2.12 1.07
C SER A 132 -36.68 1.23 0.18
N GLU A 133 -37.49 1.84 -0.65
CA GLU A 133 -38.42 1.13 -1.54
C GLU A 133 -37.78 0.63 -2.86
N ASN A 134 -36.50 0.95 -3.11
CA ASN A 134 -35.92 0.85 -4.44
C ASN A 134 -34.87 -0.26 -4.66
N TYR A 135 -34.59 -1.18 -3.74
CA TYR A 135 -33.58 -2.23 -3.94
C TYR A 135 -34.03 -3.62 -3.47
N SER A 136 -33.46 -4.66 -4.10
CA SER A 136 -33.73 -6.06 -3.78
C SER A 136 -32.82 -6.65 -2.73
N ALA A 137 -31.61 -6.11 -2.57
CA ALA A 137 -30.62 -6.54 -1.58
C ALA A 137 -29.73 -5.37 -1.19
N LEU A 138 -29.42 -5.26 0.09
CA LEU A 138 -28.45 -4.30 0.59
C LEU A 138 -27.31 -5.02 1.32
N VAL A 139 -26.11 -4.98 0.76
CA VAL A 139 -24.90 -5.59 1.32
C VAL A 139 -23.86 -4.51 1.51
N GLN A 140 -23.66 -4.06 2.75
CA GLN A 140 -22.80 -2.91 2.99
C GLN A 140 -21.96 -3.01 4.24
N ASN A 141 -20.85 -2.25 4.24
CA ASN A 141 -19.95 -2.07 5.39
C ASN A 141 -19.42 -3.40 5.96
N ASN A 142 -19.35 -4.45 5.16
CA ASN A 142 -18.80 -5.71 5.60
C ASN A 142 -17.28 -5.68 5.46
N THR A 143 -16.59 -6.36 6.37
CA THR A 143 -15.12 -6.37 6.41
C THR A 143 -14.58 -7.78 6.41
N ILE A 144 -13.52 -8.03 5.63
CA ILE A 144 -12.73 -9.27 5.66
C ILE A 144 -11.29 -8.88 5.93
N ASN A 145 -10.69 -9.52 6.94
CA ASN A 145 -9.27 -9.39 7.25
C ASN A 145 -8.59 -10.77 7.15
N ILE A 146 -7.57 -10.87 6.32
CA ILE A 146 -6.76 -12.06 6.11
C ILE A 146 -5.32 -11.76 6.50
N SER A 147 -4.76 -12.56 7.40
CA SER A 147 -3.41 -12.34 7.93
C SER A 147 -2.66 -13.64 8.25
N GLY A 148 -1.37 -13.53 8.52
CA GLY A 148 -0.49 -14.63 8.88
C GLY A 148 -0.38 -15.66 7.74
N LYS A 149 -0.23 -16.93 8.08
CA LYS A 149 -0.11 -18.02 7.09
C LYS A 149 -1.44 -18.51 6.54
N THR A 150 -2.45 -17.63 6.47
CA THR A 150 -3.77 -17.99 5.94
C THR A 150 -3.70 -18.38 4.47
N SER A 151 -4.37 -19.46 4.10
CA SER A 151 -4.53 -19.90 2.71
C SER A 151 -6.00 -19.98 2.35
N VAL A 152 -6.40 -19.27 1.29
CA VAL A 152 -7.78 -19.30 0.75
C VAL A 152 -7.74 -19.73 -0.71
N VAL A 153 -8.31 -20.90 -1.01
CA VAL A 153 -8.38 -21.42 -2.37
C VAL A 153 -9.54 -20.81 -3.17
N GLY A 154 -10.66 -20.57 -2.53
CA GLY A 154 -11.84 -19.96 -3.14
C GLY A 154 -11.73 -18.44 -3.26
N ARG A 155 -12.79 -17.82 -3.78
CA ARG A 155 -12.87 -16.36 -3.93
C ARG A 155 -13.07 -15.65 -2.59
N VAL A 156 -12.48 -14.47 -2.47
CA VAL A 156 -12.70 -13.55 -1.32
C VAL A 156 -13.55 -12.37 -1.80
N VAL A 157 -14.72 -12.16 -1.20
CA VAL A 157 -15.66 -11.12 -1.64
C VAL A 157 -16.14 -10.30 -0.43
N GLY A 158 -15.89 -9.00 -0.42
CA GLY A 158 -16.27 -8.11 0.68
C GLY A 158 -17.78 -8.13 0.94
N GLY A 159 -18.57 -7.97 -0.12
CA GLY A 159 -20.03 -8.11 -0.11
C GLY A 159 -20.54 -8.71 -1.41
N GLU A 160 -21.50 -9.62 -1.33
CA GLU A 160 -22.00 -10.34 -2.49
C GLU A 160 -23.53 -10.38 -2.56
N SER A 161 -24.09 -10.12 -3.74
CA SER A 161 -25.49 -10.42 -4.02
C SER A 161 -25.61 -11.33 -5.24
N LEU A 162 -26.20 -12.50 -5.02
CA LEU A 162 -26.58 -13.42 -6.07
C LEU A 162 -28.05 -13.24 -6.50
N ALA A 163 -28.78 -12.32 -5.86
CA ALA A 163 -30.11 -11.93 -6.28
C ALA A 163 -30.05 -11.45 -7.74
N GLY A 164 -30.57 -12.26 -8.64
CA GLY A 164 -30.65 -11.95 -10.06
C GLY A 164 -31.79 -10.96 -10.28
N ASN A 165 -31.49 -9.81 -10.86
CA ASN A 165 -32.52 -8.87 -11.28
C ASN A 165 -32.48 -8.72 -12.77
N SER A 166 -33.65 -8.74 -13.40
CA SER A 166 -33.80 -8.01 -14.64
C SER A 166 -33.54 -6.53 -14.29
N VAL A 167 -32.78 -5.85 -15.09
CA VAL A 167 -32.29 -4.47 -14.90
C VAL A 167 -33.41 -3.43 -14.62
N THR A 168 -34.65 -3.84 -14.64
CA THR A 168 -35.86 -3.00 -14.55
C THR A 168 -36.59 -3.05 -13.19
N GLU A 169 -36.26 -4.00 -12.29
CA GLU A 169 -37.13 -4.26 -11.12
C GLU A 169 -36.50 -4.06 -9.74
N LYS A 170 -35.54 -3.43 -9.43
CA LYS A 170 -34.89 -3.18 -8.13
C LYS A 170 -33.47 -3.73 -8.04
N PRO A 171 -32.49 -2.90 -8.32
CA PRO A 171 -31.10 -3.31 -8.27
C PRO A 171 -30.66 -3.67 -6.85
N ALA A 172 -29.71 -4.58 -6.72
CA ALA A 172 -28.98 -4.78 -5.49
C ALA A 172 -27.98 -3.62 -5.27
N TYR A 173 -27.73 -3.26 -4.02
CA TYR A 173 -26.67 -2.31 -3.64
C TYR A 173 -25.61 -3.03 -2.80
N ILE A 174 -24.41 -3.10 -3.34
CA ILE A 174 -23.22 -3.64 -2.67
C ILE A 174 -22.24 -2.53 -2.48
N GLN A 175 -22.12 -2.01 -1.25
CA GLN A 175 -21.41 -0.77 -1.06
C GLN A 175 -20.55 -0.72 0.20
N ASN A 176 -19.46 0.04 0.11
CA ASN A 176 -18.56 0.32 1.23
C ASN A 176 -18.02 -0.93 1.93
N ASN A 177 -17.96 -2.07 1.24
CA ASN A 177 -17.34 -3.27 1.79
C ASN A 177 -15.83 -3.19 1.69
N THR A 178 -15.13 -3.82 2.61
CA THR A 178 -13.68 -3.75 2.70
C THR A 178 -13.08 -5.15 2.76
N VAL A 179 -12.08 -5.40 1.93
CA VAL A 179 -11.23 -6.61 1.99
C VAL A 179 -9.80 -6.17 2.27
N VAL A 180 -9.20 -6.74 3.29
CA VAL A 180 -7.80 -6.48 3.68
C VAL A 180 -7.02 -7.78 3.66
N ILE A 181 -5.99 -7.83 2.85
CA ILE A 181 -5.02 -8.93 2.81
C ILE A 181 -3.71 -8.38 3.35
N ASP A 182 -3.42 -8.70 4.60
CA ASP A 182 -2.19 -8.27 5.27
C ASP A 182 -1.03 -9.26 5.08
N ASP A 183 -1.36 -10.52 4.85
CA ASP A 183 -0.44 -11.62 4.58
C ASP A 183 -1.26 -12.85 4.16
N GLY A 184 -0.58 -13.95 3.74
CA GLY A 184 -1.20 -15.21 3.37
C GLY A 184 -1.24 -15.47 1.87
N TYR A 185 -2.04 -16.44 1.47
CA TYR A 185 -2.16 -16.90 0.09
C TYR A 185 -3.64 -16.90 -0.34
N VAL A 186 -3.96 -16.21 -1.43
CA VAL A 186 -5.30 -16.21 -2.03
C VAL A 186 -5.21 -16.65 -3.48
N GLU A 187 -5.86 -17.76 -3.84
CA GLU A 187 -5.81 -18.35 -5.17
C GLU A 187 -7.01 -17.95 -6.06
N GLY A 188 -8.21 -17.98 -5.49
CA GLY A 188 -9.47 -17.86 -6.23
C GLY A 188 -9.85 -16.43 -6.66
N GLY A 189 -8.99 -15.46 -6.39
CA GLY A 189 -9.23 -14.05 -6.69
C GLY A 189 -9.98 -13.30 -5.59
N ILE A 190 -10.06 -11.96 -5.75
CA ILE A 190 -10.59 -11.04 -4.74
C ILE A 190 -11.57 -10.07 -5.40
N SER A 191 -12.64 -9.71 -4.70
CA SER A 191 -13.52 -8.61 -5.11
C SER A 191 -13.95 -7.78 -3.90
N GLY A 192 -13.88 -6.46 -4.00
CA GLY A 192 -14.43 -5.57 -2.98
C GLY A 192 -15.94 -5.74 -2.83
N GLY A 193 -16.64 -5.86 -3.95
CA GLY A 193 -18.06 -6.17 -4.02
C GLY A 193 -18.42 -6.91 -5.29
N ALA A 194 -19.45 -7.78 -5.22
CA ALA A 194 -19.93 -8.55 -6.37
C ALA A 194 -21.46 -8.62 -6.42
N ALA A 195 -22.02 -8.40 -7.61
CA ALA A 195 -23.42 -8.61 -7.87
C ALA A 195 -23.63 -9.28 -9.23
N VAL A 196 -24.69 -10.08 -9.36
CA VAL A 196 -25.14 -10.57 -10.67
C VAL A 196 -25.64 -9.39 -11.50
N ALA A 197 -26.51 -8.57 -10.89
CA ALA A 197 -26.96 -7.29 -11.43
C ALA A 197 -27.16 -6.32 -10.25
N GLY A 198 -26.91 -5.03 -10.47
CA GLY A 198 -27.04 -4.03 -9.41
C GLY A 198 -25.83 -3.10 -9.32
N ASN A 199 -25.85 -2.28 -8.29
CA ASN A 199 -24.85 -1.24 -8.07
C ASN A 199 -23.77 -1.71 -7.10
N VAL A 200 -22.51 -1.65 -7.52
CA VAL A 200 -21.33 -2.00 -6.70
C VAL A 200 -20.50 -0.75 -6.52
N ILE A 201 -20.60 -0.12 -5.32
CA ILE A 201 -20.16 1.26 -5.14
C ILE A 201 -19.26 1.40 -3.89
N GLY A 202 -18.14 2.10 -4.04
CA GLY A 202 -17.32 2.53 -2.90
C GLY A 202 -16.62 1.40 -2.13
N ASN A 203 -16.53 0.22 -2.71
CA ASN A 203 -15.87 -0.92 -2.05
C ASN A 203 -14.34 -0.75 -2.11
N LYS A 204 -13.64 -1.33 -1.13
CA LYS A 204 -12.20 -1.19 -1.01
C LYS A 204 -11.51 -2.56 -0.90
N VAL A 205 -10.40 -2.70 -1.61
CA VAL A 205 -9.51 -3.86 -1.50
C VAL A 205 -8.12 -3.36 -1.14
N PHE A 206 -7.58 -3.83 -0.03
CA PHE A 206 -6.22 -3.53 0.42
C PHE A 206 -5.35 -4.79 0.25
N LEU A 207 -4.37 -4.70 -0.61
CA LEU A 207 -3.36 -5.71 -0.88
C LEU A 207 -2.04 -5.25 -0.24
N ASN A 208 -1.83 -5.60 1.02
CA ASN A 208 -0.70 -5.12 1.81
C ASN A 208 0.44 -6.15 1.91
N GLY A 209 0.17 -7.44 1.72
CA GLY A 209 1.17 -8.51 1.83
C GLY A 209 0.63 -9.85 1.35
N GLY A 210 1.49 -10.89 1.42
CA GLY A 210 1.15 -12.25 0.99
C GLY A 210 1.25 -12.48 -0.52
N THR A 211 0.69 -13.58 -0.99
CA THR A 211 0.68 -13.98 -2.41
C THR A 211 -0.75 -14.02 -2.93
N ILE A 212 -1.03 -13.25 -3.97
CA ILE A 212 -2.35 -13.16 -4.57
C ILE A 212 -2.30 -13.71 -6.00
N LYS A 213 -3.22 -14.61 -6.31
CA LYS A 213 -3.42 -15.14 -7.66
C LYS A 213 -4.86 -14.86 -8.14
N GLY A 214 -5.06 -15.03 -9.44
CA GLY A 214 -6.37 -14.86 -10.06
C GLY A 214 -6.78 -13.38 -10.18
N LEU A 215 -8.08 -13.17 -10.35
CA LEU A 215 -8.66 -11.87 -10.67
C LEU A 215 -8.92 -11.05 -9.41
N VAL A 216 -8.37 -9.85 -9.36
CA VAL A 216 -8.68 -8.85 -8.34
C VAL A 216 -9.54 -7.76 -8.94
N TYR A 217 -10.71 -7.54 -8.35
CA TYR A 217 -11.64 -6.50 -8.78
C TYR A 217 -11.91 -5.51 -7.65
N GLY A 218 -11.94 -4.21 -7.97
CA GLY A 218 -12.57 -3.23 -7.08
C GLY A 218 -14.05 -3.56 -6.87
N GLY A 219 -14.73 -3.88 -7.97
CA GLY A 219 -16.11 -4.37 -7.97
C GLY A 219 -16.47 -5.12 -9.24
N THR A 220 -17.51 -5.95 -9.19
CA THR A 220 -18.02 -6.66 -10.37
C THR A 220 -19.55 -6.75 -10.36
N SER A 221 -20.17 -6.36 -11.47
CA SER A 221 -21.60 -6.44 -11.69
C SER A 221 -21.90 -6.30 -13.20
N ALA A 222 -23.07 -6.76 -13.65
CA ALA A 222 -23.61 -6.37 -14.94
C ALA A 222 -24.18 -4.93 -14.95
N GLY A 223 -24.45 -4.34 -13.80
CA GLY A 223 -24.89 -2.95 -13.61
C GLY A 223 -23.74 -1.97 -13.36
N ASP A 224 -24.02 -0.94 -12.56
CA ASP A 224 -23.07 0.10 -12.24
C ASP A 224 -21.98 -0.36 -11.29
N VAL A 225 -20.72 -0.06 -11.63
CA VAL A 225 -19.54 -0.31 -10.79
C VAL A 225 -18.77 1.00 -10.65
N LYS A 226 -18.91 1.66 -9.49
CA LYS A 226 -18.44 3.06 -9.29
C LYS A 226 -17.65 3.24 -8.01
N ASN A 227 -16.66 4.13 -8.06
CA ASN A 227 -15.91 4.60 -6.89
C ASN A 227 -15.26 3.48 -6.06
N ASN A 228 -15.00 2.31 -6.65
CA ASN A 228 -14.30 1.25 -5.96
C ASN A 228 -12.79 1.48 -5.99
N VAL A 229 -12.11 1.10 -4.94
CA VAL A 229 -10.68 1.38 -4.80
C VAL A 229 -9.90 0.11 -4.51
N VAL A 230 -8.83 -0.12 -5.27
CA VAL A 230 -7.83 -1.14 -4.96
C VAL A 230 -6.55 -0.43 -4.51
N TYR A 231 -6.03 -0.80 -3.35
CA TYR A 231 -4.75 -0.36 -2.82
C TYR A 231 -3.74 -1.50 -2.95
N LEU A 232 -2.62 -1.23 -3.58
CA LEU A 232 -1.47 -2.14 -3.69
C LEU A 232 -0.28 -1.52 -2.97
N ASP A 233 0.09 -2.08 -1.83
CA ASP A 233 1.18 -1.59 -1.00
C ASP A 233 2.32 -2.62 -0.90
N GLY A 234 3.46 -2.28 -1.45
CA GLY A 234 4.63 -3.18 -1.49
C GLY A 234 5.44 -3.26 -0.20
N ARG A 235 5.12 -2.50 0.85
CA ARG A 235 5.94 -2.44 2.08
C ARG A 235 6.14 -3.77 2.79
N LYS A 236 5.20 -4.68 2.72
CA LYS A 236 5.27 -6.01 3.33
C LYS A 236 5.72 -7.11 2.36
N GLY A 237 6.16 -6.75 1.15
CA GLY A 237 6.64 -7.72 0.17
C GLY A 237 5.54 -8.55 -0.47
N ILE A 238 4.44 -7.90 -0.89
CA ILE A 238 3.35 -8.58 -1.58
C ILE A 238 3.79 -9.17 -2.92
N ASP A 239 3.34 -10.40 -3.21
CA ASP A 239 3.49 -11.08 -4.49
C ASP A 239 2.15 -11.10 -5.24
N VAL A 240 2.08 -10.38 -6.34
CA VAL A 240 0.92 -10.33 -7.25
C VAL A 240 1.26 -10.82 -8.66
N THR A 241 2.35 -11.57 -8.81
CA THR A 241 2.82 -12.09 -10.11
C THR A 241 1.77 -12.93 -10.83
N GLY A 242 0.89 -13.61 -10.08
CA GLY A 242 -0.22 -14.39 -10.63
C GLY A 242 -1.55 -13.66 -10.69
N ALA A 243 -1.59 -12.34 -10.46
CA ALA A 243 -2.83 -11.58 -10.35
C ALA A 243 -3.10 -10.68 -11.56
N TRP A 244 -4.38 -10.55 -11.92
CA TRP A 244 -4.93 -9.53 -12.82
C TRP A 244 -5.67 -8.51 -11.96
N ILE A 245 -5.34 -7.23 -12.04
CA ILE A 245 -5.91 -6.19 -11.18
C ILE A 245 -6.78 -5.25 -11.99
N TYR A 246 -8.07 -5.28 -11.75
CA TYR A 246 -9.06 -4.50 -12.50
C TYR A 246 -9.96 -3.67 -11.58
N GLY A 247 -10.29 -2.47 -12.01
CA GLY A 247 -11.24 -1.60 -11.30
C GLY A 247 -12.65 -2.18 -11.31
N ARG A 248 -13.02 -2.83 -12.44
CA ARG A 248 -14.33 -3.42 -12.66
C ARG A 248 -14.27 -4.68 -13.51
N GLY A 249 -15.30 -5.53 -13.39
CA GLY A 249 -15.52 -6.65 -14.29
C GLY A 249 -15.86 -6.21 -15.73
N ARG A 250 -15.63 -7.09 -16.70
CA ARG A 250 -15.87 -6.78 -18.13
C ARG A 250 -17.32 -6.45 -18.48
N ALA A 251 -18.29 -6.99 -17.74
CA ALA A 251 -19.72 -6.84 -18.04
C ALA A 251 -20.36 -5.55 -17.50
N SER A 252 -19.62 -4.73 -16.78
CA SER A 252 -20.13 -3.50 -16.15
C SER A 252 -20.48 -2.43 -17.19
N THR A 253 -21.65 -1.80 -17.06
CA THR A 253 -22.15 -0.80 -18.00
C THR A 253 -21.91 0.65 -17.59
N GLY A 254 -22.00 0.97 -16.31
CA GLY A 254 -21.75 2.31 -15.78
C GLY A 254 -20.45 2.35 -14.98
N THR A 255 -19.54 3.27 -15.35
CA THR A 255 -18.21 3.28 -14.77
C THR A 255 -17.74 4.68 -14.54
N ASN A 256 -17.48 5.02 -13.28
CA ASN A 256 -16.82 6.26 -12.93
C ASN A 256 -16.13 6.12 -11.59
N GLY A 257 -14.92 6.66 -11.47
CA GLY A 257 -14.21 6.85 -10.23
C GLY A 257 -13.57 5.58 -9.63
N ASN A 258 -13.49 4.47 -10.39
CA ASN A 258 -12.73 3.31 -9.89
C ASN A 258 -11.24 3.62 -9.93
N THR A 259 -10.55 3.40 -8.80
CA THR A 259 -9.17 3.85 -8.62
C THR A 259 -8.25 2.70 -8.21
N LEU A 260 -7.04 2.70 -8.74
CA LEU A 260 -5.92 1.88 -8.28
C LEU A 260 -4.88 2.81 -7.65
N ASN A 261 -4.59 2.61 -6.38
CA ASN A 261 -3.51 3.29 -5.68
C ASN A 261 -2.35 2.32 -5.47
N ILE A 262 -1.19 2.66 -6.00
CA ILE A 262 0.03 1.86 -5.89
C ILE A 262 1.06 2.64 -5.10
N THR A 263 1.54 2.05 -4.00
CA THR A 263 2.55 2.67 -3.13
C THR A 263 3.62 1.66 -2.76
N ASN A 264 4.88 2.07 -2.73
CA ASN A 264 6.01 1.22 -2.34
C ASN A 264 6.09 -0.14 -3.07
N PHE A 265 5.49 -0.26 -4.24
CA PHE A 265 5.44 -1.51 -4.98
C PHE A 265 6.38 -1.46 -6.19
N LYS A 266 7.27 -2.47 -6.27
CA LYS A 266 8.05 -2.81 -7.45
C LYS A 266 7.92 -4.30 -7.68
N GLY A 267 7.45 -4.70 -8.86
CA GLY A 267 7.23 -6.12 -9.12
C GLY A 267 6.44 -6.40 -10.40
N THR A 268 5.95 -7.62 -10.46
CA THR A 268 5.26 -8.17 -11.63
C THR A 268 3.78 -8.35 -11.34
N VAL A 269 2.95 -8.03 -12.32
CA VAL A 269 1.49 -8.25 -12.33
C VAL A 269 1.13 -8.87 -13.67
N GLN A 270 0.10 -9.71 -13.74
CA GLN A 270 -0.34 -10.23 -15.05
C GLN A 270 -0.83 -9.09 -15.94
N ASN A 271 -1.81 -8.33 -15.47
CA ASN A 271 -2.30 -7.16 -16.19
C ASN A 271 -3.02 -6.18 -15.24
N ILE A 272 -3.16 -4.92 -15.67
CA ILE A 272 -3.90 -3.87 -14.99
C ILE A 272 -4.89 -3.26 -15.97
N GLY A 273 -6.10 -2.92 -15.53
CA GLY A 273 -7.06 -2.28 -16.41
C GLY A 273 -8.39 -1.92 -15.78
N ASN A 274 -9.26 -1.30 -16.57
CA ASN A 274 -10.62 -0.92 -16.20
C ASN A 274 -10.71 0.00 -14.97
N PHE A 275 -9.69 0.83 -14.74
CA PHE A 275 -9.70 1.92 -13.76
C PHE A 275 -9.94 3.25 -14.49
N ASP A 276 -10.57 4.17 -13.81
CA ASP A 276 -10.68 5.57 -14.26
C ASP A 276 -9.45 6.38 -13.83
N ARG A 277 -8.83 5.98 -12.72
CA ARG A 277 -7.59 6.58 -12.22
C ARG A 277 -6.63 5.51 -11.72
N ILE A 278 -5.37 5.66 -12.09
CA ILE A 278 -4.24 4.90 -11.54
C ILE A 278 -3.30 5.92 -10.89
N ASP A 279 -3.10 5.82 -9.59
CA ASP A 279 -2.27 6.72 -8.80
C ASP A 279 -1.03 5.96 -8.35
N LEU A 280 0.13 6.34 -8.85
CA LEU A 280 1.40 5.65 -8.62
C LEU A 280 2.37 6.55 -7.87
N ASP A 281 2.61 6.22 -6.62
CA ASP A 281 3.62 6.88 -5.78
C ASP A 281 4.97 6.14 -5.89
N LEU A 282 5.95 6.81 -6.47
CA LEU A 282 7.30 6.27 -6.68
C LEU A 282 8.24 6.51 -5.48
N ALA A 283 7.76 7.12 -4.41
CA ALA A 283 8.59 7.56 -3.28
C ALA A 283 9.39 6.42 -2.64
N GLY A 284 10.72 6.52 -2.71
CA GLY A 284 11.64 5.59 -2.05
C GLY A 284 11.84 4.26 -2.76
N LEU A 285 11.38 4.12 -4.01
CA LEU A 285 11.63 2.92 -4.80
C LEU A 285 13.07 2.89 -5.32
N MET A 286 13.62 1.68 -5.46
CA MET A 286 14.87 1.46 -6.15
C MET A 286 14.61 1.31 -7.65
N VAL A 287 15.19 2.18 -8.48
CA VAL A 287 15.13 2.12 -9.93
C VAL A 287 16.46 1.70 -10.52
N ARG A 288 16.42 0.96 -11.62
CA ARG A 288 17.58 0.56 -12.41
C ARG A 288 17.26 0.65 -13.89
N GLU A 289 18.28 0.93 -14.69
CA GLU A 289 18.13 0.91 -16.14
C GLU A 289 17.66 -0.45 -16.64
N LYS A 290 16.68 -0.49 -17.52
CA LYS A 290 16.09 -1.71 -18.12
C LYS A 290 15.39 -2.67 -17.13
N GLU A 291 15.11 -2.21 -15.92
CA GLU A 291 14.36 -2.96 -14.92
C GLU A 291 13.09 -2.19 -14.56
N PRO A 292 11.92 -2.54 -15.12
CA PRO A 292 10.69 -1.81 -14.89
C PRO A 292 10.26 -1.84 -13.43
N ILE A 293 9.61 -0.76 -12.98
CA ILE A 293 9.00 -0.73 -11.64
C ILE A 293 7.82 -1.70 -11.61
N ILE A 294 6.97 -1.65 -12.63
CA ILE A 294 5.84 -2.58 -12.79
C ILE A 294 5.95 -3.28 -14.13
N LEU A 295 6.12 -4.59 -14.10
CA LEU A 295 6.14 -5.43 -15.28
C LEU A 295 4.79 -6.14 -15.46
N LEU A 296 4.13 -5.91 -16.60
CA LEU A 296 2.90 -6.60 -17.00
C LEU A 296 3.27 -7.78 -17.88
N THR A 297 2.90 -9.01 -17.46
CA THR A 297 3.38 -10.25 -18.07
C THR A 297 2.31 -11.03 -18.84
N GLU A 298 1.05 -10.60 -18.84
CA GLU A 298 0.03 -11.21 -19.68
C GLU A 298 0.41 -11.04 -21.16
N ASN A 299 0.35 -12.12 -21.93
CA ASN A 299 0.68 -12.09 -23.37
C ASN A 299 -0.48 -11.45 -24.19
N GLN A 300 -0.95 -10.30 -23.75
CA GLN A 300 -2.00 -9.50 -24.38
C GLN A 300 -1.68 -8.01 -24.24
N SER A 301 -2.29 -7.20 -25.10
CA SER A 301 -2.20 -5.75 -25.00
C SER A 301 -2.85 -5.23 -23.72
N THR A 302 -2.22 -4.26 -23.10
CA THR A 302 -2.79 -3.48 -21.98
C THR A 302 -3.35 -2.17 -22.52
N ASN A 303 -4.65 -1.94 -22.31
CA ASN A 303 -5.31 -0.71 -22.71
C ASN A 303 -5.66 0.12 -21.47
N LEU A 304 -5.00 1.26 -21.33
CA LEU A 304 -5.22 2.26 -20.27
C LEU A 304 -5.74 3.60 -20.81
N ASP A 305 -6.24 3.66 -22.05
CA ASP A 305 -6.65 4.90 -22.71
C ASP A 305 -7.77 5.65 -21.97
N ASN A 306 -8.63 4.91 -21.29
CA ASN A 306 -9.70 5.49 -20.47
C ASN A 306 -9.28 5.79 -19.04
N SER A 307 -8.02 5.57 -18.70
CA SER A 307 -7.48 5.82 -17.35
C SER A 307 -6.69 7.12 -17.32
N THR A 308 -6.84 7.90 -16.27
CA THR A 308 -5.87 8.93 -15.92
C THR A 308 -4.77 8.29 -15.07
N ILE A 309 -3.55 8.24 -15.59
CA ILE A 309 -2.39 7.69 -14.89
C ILE A 309 -1.65 8.86 -14.27
N HIS A 310 -1.65 8.93 -12.93
CA HIS A 310 -0.98 9.96 -12.18
C HIS A 310 0.28 9.39 -11.52
N ILE A 311 1.45 9.85 -11.96
CA ILE A 311 2.75 9.46 -11.42
C ILE A 311 3.28 10.61 -10.58
N HIS A 312 3.53 10.32 -9.32
CA HIS A 312 3.98 11.34 -8.37
C HIS A 312 4.96 10.76 -7.34
N SER A 313 5.46 11.61 -6.47
CA SER A 313 6.22 11.21 -5.29
C SER A 313 5.69 11.93 -4.06
N SER A 314 5.32 11.16 -3.06
CA SER A 314 4.95 11.70 -1.74
C SER A 314 6.16 12.22 -0.94
N ARG A 315 7.38 12.02 -1.45
CA ARG A 315 8.64 12.49 -0.87
C ARG A 315 9.41 13.33 -1.89
N LYS A 316 10.39 14.12 -1.41
CA LYS A 316 11.19 15.00 -2.26
C LYS A 316 12.04 14.24 -3.29
N ALA A 317 12.58 13.08 -2.93
CA ALA A 317 13.28 12.20 -3.87
C ALA A 317 12.37 11.01 -4.20
N ILE A 318 12.10 10.79 -5.49
CA ILE A 318 11.24 9.71 -5.94
C ILE A 318 11.90 8.38 -5.72
N ALA A 319 13.08 8.22 -6.25
CA ALA A 319 13.72 6.94 -6.37
C ALA A 319 15.21 7.05 -6.14
N VAL A 320 15.79 5.94 -5.75
CA VAL A 320 17.22 5.77 -5.55
C VAL A 320 17.73 4.82 -6.62
N THR A 321 18.86 5.11 -7.24
CA THR A 321 19.57 4.18 -8.11
C THR A 321 20.93 3.85 -7.54
N ASP A 322 21.36 2.60 -7.69
CA ASP A 322 22.72 2.11 -7.40
C ASP A 322 23.56 1.96 -8.69
N ASP A 323 22.98 2.28 -9.85
CA ASP A 323 23.70 2.33 -11.12
C ASP A 323 24.86 3.33 -11.06
N SER A 324 25.91 3.11 -11.82
CA SER A 324 27.11 3.94 -11.81
C SER A 324 26.86 5.39 -12.27
N SER A 325 25.76 5.63 -12.97
CA SER A 325 25.31 6.94 -13.45
C SER A 325 23.78 6.98 -13.48
N LEU A 326 23.24 8.20 -13.52
CA LEU A 326 21.82 8.40 -13.78
C LEU A 326 21.53 8.01 -15.24
N ALA A 327 20.57 7.12 -15.46
CA ALA A 327 20.18 6.69 -16.79
C ALA A 327 19.31 7.74 -17.48
N ASP A 328 19.39 7.80 -18.82
CA ASP A 328 18.53 8.68 -19.62
C ASP A 328 17.06 8.30 -19.51
N ARG A 329 16.77 7.03 -19.18
CA ARG A 329 15.41 6.50 -19.10
C ARG A 329 15.30 5.39 -18.06
N TYR A 330 14.19 5.42 -17.28
CA TYR A 330 13.77 4.32 -16.38
C TYR A 330 12.34 3.92 -16.71
N GLU A 331 12.11 2.62 -16.92
CA GLU A 331 10.79 2.08 -17.21
C GLU A 331 9.93 2.07 -15.93
N VAL A 332 8.78 2.73 -15.96
CA VAL A 332 7.82 2.77 -14.83
C VAL A 332 6.81 1.64 -14.94
N ILE A 333 6.11 1.57 -16.05
CA ILE A 333 5.19 0.47 -16.37
C ILE A 333 5.59 -0.08 -17.73
N LYS A 334 5.83 -1.38 -17.82
CA LYS A 334 6.17 -2.04 -19.08
C LYS A 334 5.27 -3.23 -19.34
N ASN A 335 4.75 -3.34 -20.55
CA ASN A 335 4.07 -4.54 -21.01
C ASN A 335 5.05 -5.44 -21.78
N GLN A 336 5.23 -6.66 -21.28
CA GLN A 336 6.15 -7.63 -21.86
C GLN A 336 5.75 -8.08 -23.27
N SER A 337 4.46 -8.00 -23.63
CA SER A 337 3.95 -8.33 -24.97
C SER A 337 4.26 -7.25 -26.02
N GLY A 338 4.77 -6.09 -25.61
CA GLY A 338 5.10 -4.97 -26.49
C GLY A 338 3.89 -4.13 -26.91
N SER A 339 2.79 -4.15 -26.17
CA SER A 339 1.61 -3.35 -26.48
C SER A 339 0.97 -2.76 -25.22
N LEU A 340 1.21 -1.47 -25.00
CA LEU A 340 0.60 -0.64 -23.96
C LEU A 340 0.05 0.64 -24.59
N THR A 341 -1.22 0.97 -24.34
CA THR A 341 -1.78 2.27 -24.71
C THR A 341 -2.17 3.08 -23.49
N ALA A 342 -1.77 4.37 -23.43
CA ALA A 342 -1.95 5.23 -22.28
C ALA A 342 -1.92 6.71 -22.69
N PHE A 343 -3.05 7.27 -23.10
CA PHE A 343 -3.08 8.67 -23.62
C PHE A 343 -3.11 9.75 -22.54
N ASN A 344 -3.56 9.45 -21.34
CA ASN A 344 -3.73 10.45 -20.30
C ASN A 344 -2.78 10.20 -19.12
N VAL A 345 -1.51 10.48 -19.34
CA VAL A 345 -0.47 10.39 -18.30
C VAL A 345 -0.18 11.78 -17.74
N ILE A 346 -0.35 11.95 -16.45
CA ILE A 346 -0.09 13.21 -15.74
C ILE A 346 0.98 13.02 -14.66
N TYR A 347 1.78 14.04 -14.43
CA TYR A 347 2.82 14.02 -13.40
C TYR A 347 3.09 15.42 -12.83
N GLU A 348 3.69 15.47 -11.67
CA GLU A 348 4.10 16.74 -11.06
C GLU A 348 5.45 17.18 -11.63
N LYS A 349 5.41 18.23 -12.46
CA LYS A 349 6.62 18.80 -13.06
C LYS A 349 7.62 19.23 -11.99
N ASP A 350 8.91 19.03 -12.26
CA ASP A 350 10.06 19.36 -11.40
C ASP A 350 10.05 18.66 -10.02
N LYS A 351 9.18 17.65 -9.81
CA LYS A 351 9.12 16.90 -8.57
C LYS A 351 9.54 15.43 -8.72
N LEU A 352 9.73 14.97 -9.95
CA LEU A 352 10.17 13.61 -10.21
C LEU A 352 11.70 13.53 -10.18
N VAL A 353 12.28 13.27 -9.01
CA VAL A 353 13.72 13.29 -8.76
C VAL A 353 14.26 11.89 -8.50
N VAL A 354 15.23 11.44 -9.29
CA VAL A 354 16.00 10.22 -9.02
C VAL A 354 17.38 10.61 -8.49
N VAL A 355 17.78 10.00 -7.40
CA VAL A 355 19.08 10.22 -6.77
C VAL A 355 19.95 8.97 -6.87
N HIS A 356 21.23 9.13 -7.14
CA HIS A 356 22.19 8.05 -6.95
C HIS A 356 22.40 7.80 -5.45
N GLU A 357 22.40 6.55 -4.98
CA GLU A 357 22.49 6.21 -3.57
C GLU A 357 23.67 6.88 -2.84
N ARG A 358 24.85 6.92 -3.50
CA ARG A 358 26.09 7.49 -2.98
C ARG A 358 26.54 8.73 -3.73
N GLY A 359 25.73 9.23 -4.65
CA GLY A 359 26.08 10.33 -5.54
C GLY A 359 25.80 11.71 -4.95
N THR A 360 26.44 12.69 -5.54
CA THR A 360 26.23 14.13 -5.25
C THR A 360 25.27 14.77 -6.24
N MET A 361 24.83 14.02 -7.24
CA MET A 361 23.97 14.48 -8.32
C MET A 361 22.57 13.90 -8.18
N GLU A 362 21.58 14.63 -8.64
CA GLU A 362 20.21 14.20 -8.81
C GLU A 362 19.74 14.46 -10.24
N GLY A 363 18.91 13.57 -10.76
CA GLY A 363 18.27 13.72 -12.07
C GLY A 363 16.81 14.14 -11.90
N LEU A 364 16.41 15.17 -12.64
CA LEU A 364 15.01 15.52 -12.78
C LEU A 364 14.46 14.86 -14.04
N TYR A 365 13.31 14.22 -13.87
CA TYR A 365 12.69 13.41 -14.91
C TYR A 365 11.29 13.92 -15.23
N ARG A 366 10.90 13.77 -16.50
CA ARG A 366 9.52 13.86 -16.95
C ARG A 366 8.99 12.47 -17.24
N VAL A 367 7.69 12.34 -17.34
CA VAL A 367 7.05 11.08 -17.74
C VAL A 367 6.71 11.13 -19.22
N GLU A 368 7.03 10.06 -19.93
CA GLU A 368 6.66 9.88 -21.33
C GLU A 368 6.05 8.47 -21.51
N TRP A 369 5.02 8.39 -22.34
CA TRP A 369 4.59 7.15 -22.93
C TRP A 369 5.32 6.97 -24.26
N ASP A 370 5.98 5.85 -24.46
CA ASP A 370 6.84 5.61 -25.64
C ASP A 370 6.09 5.39 -26.96
N GLY A 371 4.76 5.20 -26.90
CA GLY A 371 3.90 5.08 -28.06
C GLY A 371 3.59 6.37 -28.82
N TYR A 372 4.03 7.53 -28.32
CA TYR A 372 3.81 8.81 -29.01
C TYR A 372 4.92 9.08 -30.07
N PRO A 373 4.62 9.45 -31.31
CA PRO A 373 3.29 9.74 -31.90
C PRO A 373 2.58 8.54 -32.55
N ASP A 374 3.19 7.37 -32.62
CA ASP A 374 2.75 6.23 -33.43
C ASP A 374 1.60 5.41 -32.80
N GLN A 375 1.18 5.75 -31.57
CA GLN A 375 0.07 5.16 -30.82
C GLN A 375 0.25 3.68 -30.43
N ILE A 376 1.44 3.13 -30.59
CA ILE A 376 1.79 1.78 -30.13
C ILE A 376 3.08 1.90 -29.36
N GLY A 377 3.02 1.69 -28.05
CA GLY A 377 4.17 1.67 -27.17
C GLY A 377 4.15 0.42 -26.30
N ASP A 378 5.20 0.18 -25.58
CA ASP A 378 5.29 -0.92 -24.62
C ASP A 378 5.50 -0.44 -23.19
N SER A 379 5.85 0.84 -22.99
CA SER A 379 6.16 1.37 -21.67
C SER A 379 5.71 2.82 -21.41
N ILE A 380 5.61 3.14 -20.13
CA ILE A 380 5.57 4.50 -19.59
C ILE A 380 6.86 4.68 -18.82
N ASP A 381 7.60 5.74 -19.14
CA ASP A 381 8.96 5.93 -18.68
C ASP A 381 9.19 7.25 -17.95
N LEU A 382 10.15 7.25 -17.04
CA LEU A 382 10.84 8.45 -16.61
C LEU A 382 11.95 8.77 -17.62
N VAL A 383 11.92 9.95 -18.21
CA VAL A 383 12.92 10.42 -19.17
C VAL A 383 13.69 11.59 -18.56
N LEU A 384 15.01 11.50 -18.57
CA LEU A 384 15.87 12.52 -17.97
C LEU A 384 15.72 13.87 -18.69
N GLU A 385 15.39 14.90 -17.94
CA GLU A 385 15.34 16.27 -18.45
C GLU A 385 16.64 17.01 -18.17
N ARG A 386 17.15 16.90 -16.93
CA ARG A 386 18.39 17.55 -16.52
C ARG A 386 18.99 16.87 -15.30
N VAL A 387 20.30 17.07 -15.13
CA VAL A 387 21.05 16.63 -13.96
C VAL A 387 21.46 17.85 -13.17
N GLU A 388 21.24 17.82 -11.87
CA GLU A 388 21.58 18.89 -10.93
C GLU A 388 22.41 18.36 -9.77
N GLU A 389 23.08 19.23 -9.05
CA GLU A 389 23.76 18.87 -7.81
C GLU A 389 22.76 18.79 -6.66
N ARG A 390 22.84 17.74 -5.87
CA ARG A 390 21.97 17.58 -4.70
C ARG A 390 22.21 18.71 -3.69
N PRO A 391 21.15 19.36 -3.18
CA PRO A 391 21.25 20.40 -2.17
C PRO A 391 22.04 19.98 -0.91
N GLU A 392 21.94 18.69 -0.54
CA GLU A 392 22.65 18.11 0.59
C GLU A 392 24.17 18.10 0.40
N SER A 393 24.66 18.03 -0.83
CA SER A 393 26.09 18.09 -1.17
C SER A 393 26.73 19.40 -0.68
N GLY A 394 26.05 20.52 -0.86
CA GLY A 394 26.49 21.80 -0.34
C GLY A 394 26.60 21.86 1.17
N THR A 395 25.64 21.24 1.87
CA THR A 395 25.66 21.14 3.33
C THR A 395 26.80 20.26 3.81
N TYR A 396 27.04 19.12 3.14
CA TYR A 396 28.14 18.22 3.47
C TYR A 396 29.51 18.90 3.30
N ILE A 397 29.72 19.60 2.17
CA ILE A 397 30.95 20.35 1.90
C ILE A 397 31.13 21.47 2.93
N SER A 398 30.07 22.22 3.24
CA SER A 398 30.08 23.26 4.28
C SER A 398 30.53 22.73 5.64
N ASN A 399 29.94 21.61 6.07
CA ASN A 399 30.27 20.97 7.34
C ASN A 399 31.70 20.45 7.34
N SER A 400 32.16 19.84 6.25
CA SER A 400 33.55 19.36 6.12
C SER A 400 34.56 20.49 6.19
N LEU A 401 34.26 21.62 5.57
CA LEU A 401 35.09 22.83 5.68
C LEU A 401 35.09 23.42 7.09
N ALA A 402 33.96 23.42 7.78
CA ALA A 402 33.87 23.86 9.16
C ALA A 402 34.72 22.96 10.08
N TRP A 403 34.62 21.64 9.91
CA TRP A 403 35.43 20.67 10.65
C TRP A 403 36.93 20.84 10.41
N SER A 404 37.34 21.05 9.15
CA SER A 404 38.77 21.25 8.82
C SER A 404 39.39 22.45 9.54
N ARG A 405 38.60 23.46 9.90
CA ARG A 405 39.02 24.66 10.63
C ARG A 405 39.10 24.47 12.14
N MET A 406 38.46 23.41 12.67
CA MET A 406 38.56 23.06 14.09
C MET A 406 39.88 22.36 14.41
N HIS A 407 40.60 21.82 13.41
CA HIS A 407 41.89 21.19 13.62
C HIS A 407 42.97 22.27 13.86
N MET A 408 43.58 22.23 15.05
CA MET A 408 44.68 23.04 15.40
C MET A 408 46.00 22.33 15.04
N ARG A 409 46.82 22.99 14.23
CA ARG A 409 48.21 22.58 14.02
C ARG A 409 49.11 23.26 15.04
N LEU A 410 50.25 22.66 15.30
CA LEU A 410 51.23 23.24 16.25
C LEU A 410 51.60 24.70 15.84
N HIS A 411 51.73 24.96 14.55
CA HIS A 411 52.02 26.29 13.99
C HIS A 411 50.88 27.30 14.11
N ASP A 412 49.66 26.86 14.39
CA ASP A 412 48.53 27.78 14.58
C ASP A 412 48.54 28.44 15.98
N ARG A 413 49.47 28.04 16.80
CA ARG A 413 49.71 28.54 18.12
C ARG A 413 50.82 29.59 18.10
N PHE A 414 50.45 30.83 17.72
CA PHE A 414 51.39 31.95 17.72
C PHE A 414 51.38 32.70 19.05
N GLY A 415 52.56 32.96 19.54
CA GLY A 415 52.77 33.79 20.73
C GLY A 415 52.78 33.02 22.01
N GLN A 416 53.81 33.18 22.73
CA GLN A 416 53.97 32.73 24.10
C GLN A 416 53.68 33.90 25.02
N ALA A 417 52.67 33.79 25.88
CA ALA A 417 52.45 34.79 26.89
C ALA A 417 53.38 34.48 28.08
N TYR A 418 54.06 35.48 28.57
CA TYR A 418 54.86 35.38 29.75
C TYR A 418 54.18 36.15 30.88
N TYR A 419 54.33 35.66 32.07
CA TYR A 419 53.89 36.34 33.29
C TYR A 419 55.04 36.33 34.31
N ILE A 420 55.08 37.32 35.15
CA ILE A 420 56.01 37.36 36.31
C ILE A 420 55.37 36.62 37.44
N ASP A 421 56.03 35.56 37.91
CA ASP A 421 55.56 34.79 39.06
C ASP A 421 55.59 35.70 40.30
N PRO A 422 54.43 35.94 40.93
CA PRO A 422 54.37 36.89 42.03
C PRO A 422 55.15 36.42 43.28
N PHE A 423 55.56 35.15 43.35
CA PHE A 423 56.30 34.60 44.49
C PHE A 423 57.81 34.55 44.26
N SER A 424 58.25 34.25 43.05
CA SER A 424 59.67 34.14 42.74
C SER A 424 60.23 35.39 42.00
N GLY A 425 59.39 36.24 41.47
CA GLY A 425 59.79 37.38 40.65
C GLY A 425 60.35 36.99 39.28
N GLU A 426 60.32 35.71 38.92
CA GLU A 426 60.86 35.20 37.67
C GLU A 426 59.82 35.30 36.55
N GLU A 427 60.29 35.53 35.34
CA GLU A 427 59.45 35.48 34.15
C GLU A 427 59.17 34.02 33.80
N ARG A 428 57.89 33.66 33.78
CA ARG A 428 57.41 32.30 33.45
C ARG A 428 56.50 32.36 32.23
N ALA A 429 56.61 31.36 31.39
CA ALA A 429 55.76 31.21 30.26
C ALA A 429 54.38 30.67 30.66
N ALA A 430 53.34 31.29 30.22
CA ALA A 430 51.98 30.82 30.44
C ALA A 430 51.74 29.46 29.77
N ALA A 431 51.22 28.51 30.50
CA ALA A 431 50.89 27.17 29.98
C ALA A 431 49.53 27.14 29.25
N GLY A 432 48.67 28.10 29.57
CA GLY A 432 47.33 28.17 28.97
C GLY A 432 47.28 29.06 27.73
N TRP A 433 46.46 28.71 26.81
CA TRP A 433 46.22 29.51 25.58
C TRP A 433 44.75 29.53 25.22
N VAL A 434 44.33 30.60 24.56
CA VAL A 434 42.98 30.74 23.98
C VAL A 434 43.17 31.16 22.52
N ARG A 435 42.45 30.51 21.66
CA ARG A 435 42.37 30.85 20.23
C ARG A 435 40.94 31.12 19.84
N GLN A 436 40.73 32.23 19.16
CA GLN A 436 39.45 32.54 18.52
C GLN A 436 39.65 32.71 17.02
N VAL A 437 38.92 31.96 16.23
CA VAL A 437 38.97 32.01 14.78
C VAL A 437 37.60 32.34 14.25
N GLY A 438 37.48 33.44 13.56
CA GLY A 438 36.31 33.78 12.76
C GLY A 438 36.61 33.54 11.30
N SER A 439 35.70 32.92 10.57
CA SER A 439 35.79 32.80 9.16
C SER A 439 34.47 33.03 8.46
N HIS A 440 34.56 33.65 7.31
CA HIS A 440 33.46 33.80 6.37
C HIS A 440 33.89 33.16 5.05
N SER A 441 33.10 32.23 4.56
CA SER A 441 33.37 31.63 3.26
C SER A 441 32.13 31.66 2.39
N HIS A 442 32.40 31.85 1.13
CA HIS A 442 31.44 31.79 0.06
C HIS A 442 32.03 30.89 -1.02
N PHE A 443 31.33 29.84 -1.39
CA PHE A 443 31.77 29.00 -2.49
C PHE A 443 30.57 28.54 -3.33
N ARG A 444 30.87 28.18 -4.55
CA ARG A 444 29.95 27.51 -5.46
C ARG A 444 30.45 26.09 -5.67
N ALA A 445 29.53 25.13 -5.56
CA ALA A 445 29.75 23.76 -5.98
C ALA A 445 28.89 23.54 -7.24
N GLY A 446 29.53 23.28 -8.37
CA GLY A 446 28.89 23.24 -9.67
C GLY A 446 28.18 24.52 -10.09
N SER A 447 27.09 24.39 -10.84
CA SER A 447 26.32 25.52 -11.36
C SER A 447 25.33 26.11 -10.35
N ASP A 448 24.76 25.28 -9.46
CA ASP A 448 23.51 25.60 -8.78
C ASP A 448 23.65 25.77 -7.28
N ILE A 449 24.62 25.13 -6.63
CA ILE A 449 24.81 25.24 -5.18
C ILE A 449 25.69 26.45 -4.82
N LYS A 450 25.07 27.44 -4.18
CA LYS A 450 25.77 28.58 -3.58
C LYS A 450 25.72 28.43 -2.06
N THR A 451 26.88 28.32 -1.44
CA THR A 451 26.97 28.17 0.02
C THR A 451 27.66 29.39 0.63
N HIS A 452 27.02 29.95 1.65
CA HIS A 452 27.55 30.98 2.51
C HIS A 452 27.73 30.40 3.91
N SER A 453 28.95 30.38 4.41
CA SER A 453 29.25 29.89 5.76
C SER A 453 29.91 30.96 6.60
N ARG A 454 29.42 31.13 7.83
CA ARG A 454 30.06 31.92 8.86
C ARG A 454 30.40 30.98 10.02
N THR A 455 31.67 30.92 10.38
CA THR A 455 32.12 30.02 11.45
C THR A 455 32.87 30.83 12.48
N ALA A 456 32.55 30.65 13.73
CA ALA A 456 33.29 31.16 14.87
C ALA A 456 33.74 29.97 15.72
N VAL A 457 35.03 29.83 15.93
CA VAL A 457 35.59 28.74 16.75
C VAL A 457 36.40 29.36 17.88
N THR A 458 36.11 29.00 19.10
CA THR A 458 36.92 29.33 20.28
C THR A 458 37.54 28.04 20.77
N GLN A 459 38.85 28.02 20.86
CA GLN A 459 39.64 26.92 21.36
C GLN A 459 40.41 27.37 22.63
N ILE A 460 40.35 26.56 23.66
CA ILE A 460 41.08 26.77 24.90
C ILE A 460 41.90 25.52 25.15
N GLY A 461 43.15 25.70 25.47
CA GLY A 461 44.04 24.57 25.77
C GLY A 461 45.17 24.98 26.74
N ALA A 462 45.86 23.97 27.18
CA ALA A 462 47.06 24.15 28.03
C ALA A 462 48.14 23.13 27.66
N ASP A 463 49.41 23.54 27.81
CA ASP A 463 50.54 22.64 27.63
C ASP A 463 50.69 21.77 28.91
N LEU A 464 50.51 20.47 28.75
CA LEU A 464 50.60 19.51 29.86
C LEU A 464 52.03 19.07 30.15
N VAL A 465 52.91 19.08 29.16
CA VAL A 465 54.32 18.70 29.28
C VAL A 465 55.19 19.67 28.48
N ARG A 466 56.20 20.17 29.11
CA ARG A 466 57.20 21.02 28.50
C ARG A 466 58.58 20.42 28.75
N ASN A 467 59.25 19.93 27.68
CA ASN A 467 60.62 19.43 27.77
C ASN A 467 61.55 20.39 27.08
N GLU A 468 62.56 20.90 27.78
CA GLU A 468 63.64 21.62 27.20
C GLU A 468 64.79 20.65 26.90
N PHE A 469 65.02 20.34 25.63
CA PHE A 469 66.14 19.53 25.19
C PHE A 469 67.27 20.45 24.75
N ASN A 470 68.30 20.52 25.58
CA ASN A 470 69.57 21.24 25.36
C ASN A 470 69.48 22.72 24.88
N GLN A 471 70.43 23.52 25.33
CA GLN A 471 70.42 24.97 25.17
C GLN A 471 70.30 25.52 23.73
N ASP A 472 70.37 24.70 22.70
CA ASP A 472 70.36 25.14 21.32
C ASP A 472 69.16 24.63 20.46
N VAL A 473 68.26 23.86 21.04
CA VAL A 473 67.05 23.42 20.29
C VAL A 473 65.82 23.74 21.09
N LYS A 474 65.24 24.87 20.82
CA LYS A 474 63.87 25.18 21.32
C LYS A 474 62.87 24.37 20.52
N SER A 475 62.46 23.27 21.13
CA SER A 475 61.44 22.49 20.52
C SER A 475 60.13 22.68 21.14
N VAL A 476 59.31 22.40 20.41
CA VAL A 476 58.17 21.61 20.08
C VAL A 476 56.93 22.04 20.81
#